data_3aa8bf5df5f15bf6afc05a22ff20bc5f
#
_entry.id   3aa8bf5df5f15bf6afc05a22ff20bc5f
#
_cell.length_a   1.000
_cell.length_b   1.000
_cell.length_c   1.000
_cell.angle_alpha   90.00
_cell.angle_beta   90.00
_cell.angle_gamma   90.00
#
_symmetry.space_group_name_H-M   'P 1'
#
loop_
_entity.id
_entity.type
_entity.pdbx_description
1 polymer ?
#
loop_
_entity_poly.entity_id
_entity_poly.type
_entity_poly.pdbx_seq_one_letter_code
_entity_poly.pdbx_strand_id
1 'polypeptide(L)'
;MNLKAYLRSRQKLIDRALDGYLPKENTRPATIHKAMRYSLFAGGKRLRPILTLAAAEACGGKMEAALPLACAMECIHTYSLVHDDLPSMDNDDFRRGRPTCHKVFGDGIAVLAGDALLTIAFEIVSHAKPARRNDMSTLLREVALAAGSEKLIAGQVADLEAEGKKATREQLRYIHENKTAAILTTSVRLGAMSANADAKKLKAITNFGRALGLAFQVIDDILDVTQTTEKLGKSAGKDVAAKKATYPAVIGLEKSRAEARRLTGKAHDALSSFGRTSEALHSLANYLLEREY
;
A
#
# COMPACT_ATOMS: atom_id res chain seq x y z
N MET A 1 -6.38 21.17 8.51
CA MET A 1 -4.94 20.71 8.51
C MET A 1 -4.26 21.08 7.19
N ASN A 2 -2.98 21.47 7.19
CA ASN A 2 -2.21 21.59 5.94
C ASN A 2 -1.68 20.21 5.53
N LEU A 3 -2.39 19.53 4.62
CA LEU A 3 -2.08 18.18 4.19
C LEU A 3 -0.69 18.05 3.56
N LYS A 4 -0.27 19.03 2.73
CA LYS A 4 1.04 19.02 2.06
C LYS A 4 2.20 19.04 3.08
N ALA A 5 2.08 19.86 4.11
CA ALA A 5 3.07 19.92 5.20
C ALA A 5 3.05 18.61 6.02
N TYR A 6 1.87 18.08 6.31
CA TYR A 6 1.70 16.79 7.00
C TYR A 6 2.37 15.65 6.24
N LEU A 7 2.05 15.45 4.97
CA LEU A 7 2.64 14.41 4.13
C LEU A 7 4.17 14.51 4.11
N ARG A 8 4.71 15.72 3.88
CA ARG A 8 6.17 15.95 3.82
C ARG A 8 6.85 15.61 5.15
N SER A 9 6.26 15.99 6.28
CA SER A 9 6.83 15.71 7.59
C SER A 9 6.84 14.21 7.92
N ARG A 10 5.74 13.51 7.61
CA ARG A 10 5.63 12.07 7.84
C ARG A 10 6.53 11.26 6.93
N GLN A 11 6.64 11.66 5.66
CA GLN A 11 7.55 11.02 4.70
C GLN A 11 9.00 11.10 5.18
N LYS A 12 9.47 12.29 5.62
CA LYS A 12 10.82 12.45 6.17
C LYS A 12 11.08 11.57 7.41
N LEU A 13 10.08 11.44 8.29
CA LEU A 13 10.16 10.59 9.47
C LEU A 13 10.31 9.12 9.08
N ILE A 14 9.47 8.66 8.15
CA ILE A 14 9.46 7.28 7.66
C ILE A 14 10.77 6.95 6.94
N ASP A 15 11.22 7.82 6.02
CA ASP A 15 12.45 7.58 5.26
C ASP A 15 13.68 7.50 6.19
N ARG A 16 13.74 8.35 7.23
CA ARG A 16 14.80 8.27 8.25
C ARG A 16 14.75 6.96 9.04
N ALA A 17 13.56 6.50 9.42
CA ALA A 17 13.40 5.25 10.15
C ALA A 17 13.76 4.03 9.28
N LEU A 18 13.32 4.00 8.03
CA LEU A 18 13.68 2.97 7.05
C LEU A 18 15.19 2.91 6.82
N ASP A 19 15.87 4.07 6.73
CA ASP A 19 17.35 4.11 6.61
C ASP A 19 18.05 3.47 7.82
N GLY A 20 17.45 3.61 9.01
CA GLY A 20 17.97 3.01 10.23
C GLY A 20 17.72 1.49 10.33
N TYR A 21 16.61 0.99 9.79
CA TYR A 21 16.27 -0.44 9.81
C TYR A 21 17.01 -1.25 8.76
N LEU A 22 17.28 -0.69 7.58
CA LEU A 22 17.93 -1.44 6.52
C LEU A 22 19.46 -1.54 6.76
N PRO A 23 20.06 -2.69 6.43
CA PRO A 23 21.51 -2.81 6.39
C PRO A 23 22.14 -1.76 5.49
N LYS A 24 23.36 -1.32 5.82
CA LYS A 24 24.09 -0.34 5.00
C LYS A 24 24.53 -0.96 3.68
N GLU A 25 24.68 -0.15 2.63
CA GLU A 25 25.02 -0.60 1.26
C GLU A 25 26.33 -1.39 1.17
N ASN A 26 27.27 -1.15 2.09
CA ASN A 26 28.55 -1.84 2.18
C ASN A 26 28.53 -3.10 3.04
N THR A 27 27.42 -3.43 3.68
CA THR A 27 27.27 -4.69 4.43
C THR A 27 27.39 -5.87 3.46
N ARG A 28 28.12 -6.90 3.86
CA ARG A 28 28.39 -8.09 3.01
C ARG A 28 27.22 -9.08 3.06
N PRO A 29 26.71 -9.56 1.88
CA PRO A 29 27.10 -9.22 0.51
C PRO A 29 26.47 -7.88 0.07
N ALA A 30 27.30 -6.95 -0.43
CA ALA A 30 26.89 -5.56 -0.71
C ALA A 30 25.80 -5.43 -1.78
N THR A 31 25.78 -6.31 -2.77
CA THR A 31 24.84 -6.23 -3.90
C THR A 31 23.38 -6.31 -3.45
N ILE A 32 23.04 -7.22 -2.54
CA ILE A 32 21.66 -7.37 -2.06
C ILE A 32 21.19 -6.11 -1.31
N HIS A 33 22.04 -5.54 -0.43
CA HIS A 33 21.68 -4.36 0.35
C HIS A 33 21.55 -3.12 -0.52
N LYS A 34 22.38 -2.99 -1.56
CA LYS A 34 22.23 -1.95 -2.59
C LYS A 34 20.90 -2.10 -3.34
N ALA A 35 20.53 -3.31 -3.77
CA ALA A 35 19.28 -3.58 -4.49
C ALA A 35 18.03 -3.29 -3.65
N MET A 36 18.02 -3.73 -2.36
CA MET A 36 16.96 -3.42 -1.41
C MET A 36 16.79 -1.90 -1.23
N ARG A 37 17.88 -1.19 -0.96
CA ARG A 37 17.88 0.26 -0.76
C ARG A 37 17.51 1.01 -2.02
N TYR A 38 18.04 0.60 -3.19
CA TYR A 38 17.68 1.15 -4.49
C TYR A 38 16.17 1.13 -4.71
N SER A 39 15.53 0.00 -4.46
CA SER A 39 14.09 -0.18 -4.65
C SER A 39 13.27 0.59 -3.62
N LEU A 40 13.66 0.52 -2.34
CA LEU A 40 12.91 1.16 -1.26
C LEU A 40 13.00 2.69 -1.33
N PHE A 41 14.17 3.25 -1.68
CA PHE A 41 14.40 4.70 -1.78
C PHE A 41 14.25 5.27 -3.20
N ALA A 42 13.65 4.52 -4.12
CA ALA A 42 13.30 5.01 -5.47
C ALA A 42 12.25 6.14 -5.47
N GLY A 43 11.91 6.70 -4.32
CA GLY A 43 10.84 7.68 -4.16
C GLY A 43 9.51 7.02 -3.80
N GLY A 44 8.42 7.77 -3.97
CA GLY A 44 7.07 7.31 -3.64
C GLY A 44 6.41 8.16 -2.56
N LYS A 45 5.08 8.10 -2.51
CA LYS A 45 4.25 8.94 -1.62
C LYS A 45 4.20 8.43 -0.18
N ARG A 46 4.77 7.26 0.11
CA ARG A 46 4.74 6.61 1.43
C ARG A 46 3.32 6.52 2.02
N LEU A 47 2.33 6.26 1.17
CA LEU A 47 0.93 6.31 1.57
C LEU A 47 0.60 5.30 2.69
N ARG A 48 1.05 4.05 2.56
CA ARG A 48 0.77 2.99 3.53
C ARG A 48 1.31 3.31 4.92
N PRO A 49 2.61 3.65 5.07
CA PRO A 49 3.13 4.06 6.38
C PRO A 49 2.50 5.34 6.91
N ILE A 50 2.18 6.33 6.07
CA ILE A 50 1.49 7.55 6.51
C ILE A 50 0.09 7.24 7.04
N LEU A 51 -0.65 6.34 6.39
CA LEU A 51 -1.95 5.86 6.87
C LEU A 51 -1.83 5.12 8.21
N THR A 52 -0.76 4.34 8.42
CA THR A 52 -0.49 3.67 9.70
C THR A 52 -0.31 4.71 10.82
N LEU A 53 0.51 5.74 10.58
CA LEU A 53 0.73 6.81 11.55
C LEU A 53 -0.55 7.62 11.82
N ALA A 54 -1.28 8.00 10.77
CA ALA A 54 -2.53 8.74 10.89
C ALA A 54 -3.61 7.95 11.66
N ALA A 55 -3.69 6.64 11.48
CA ALA A 55 -4.62 5.79 12.22
C ALA A 55 -4.22 5.67 13.70
N ALA A 56 -2.93 5.62 14.01
CA ALA A 56 -2.46 5.67 15.39
C ALA A 56 -2.83 7.01 16.05
N GLU A 57 -2.59 8.13 15.39
CA GLU A 57 -2.98 9.47 15.86
C GLU A 57 -4.50 9.57 16.09
N ALA A 58 -5.30 9.09 15.14
CA ALA A 58 -6.77 9.09 15.24
C ALA A 58 -7.27 8.29 16.47
N CYS A 59 -6.56 7.23 16.84
CA CYS A 59 -6.86 6.42 18.02
C CYS A 59 -6.24 6.97 19.31
N GLY A 60 -5.51 8.08 19.29
CA GLY A 60 -4.88 8.69 20.47
C GLY A 60 -3.53 8.09 20.82
N GLY A 61 -2.91 7.33 19.91
CA GLY A 61 -1.59 6.72 20.08
C GLY A 61 -0.44 7.66 19.72
N LYS A 62 0.77 7.23 20.07
CA LYS A 62 2.01 7.92 19.72
C LYS A 62 2.57 7.38 18.41
N MET A 63 3.09 8.26 17.57
CA MET A 63 3.69 7.88 16.28
C MET A 63 4.87 6.92 16.44
N GLU A 64 5.67 7.10 17.49
CA GLU A 64 6.85 6.27 17.76
C GLU A 64 6.49 4.80 17.96
N ALA A 65 5.32 4.52 18.54
CA ALA A 65 4.82 3.14 18.70
C ALA A 65 4.36 2.52 17.38
N ALA A 66 3.84 3.34 16.45
CA ALA A 66 3.36 2.89 15.16
C ALA A 66 4.48 2.83 14.09
N LEU A 67 5.59 3.54 14.30
CA LEU A 67 6.63 3.74 13.28
C LEU A 67 7.27 2.44 12.77
N PRO A 68 7.63 1.44 13.62
CA PRO A 68 8.12 0.16 13.13
C PRO A 68 7.10 -0.54 12.23
N LEU A 69 5.83 -0.56 12.64
CA LEU A 69 4.74 -1.17 11.87
C LEU A 69 4.52 -0.46 10.52
N ALA A 70 4.62 0.87 10.53
CA ALA A 70 4.55 1.69 9.32
C ALA A 70 5.70 1.36 8.34
N CYS A 71 6.93 1.24 8.84
CA CYS A 71 8.10 0.88 8.04
C CYS A 71 8.00 -0.54 7.48
N ALA A 72 7.52 -1.50 8.28
CA ALA A 72 7.28 -2.86 7.82
C ALA A 72 6.30 -2.93 6.65
N MET A 73 5.19 -2.17 6.72
CA MET A 73 4.21 -2.12 5.62
C MET A 73 4.78 -1.50 4.34
N GLU A 74 5.74 -0.58 4.42
CA GLU A 74 6.42 -0.07 3.23
C GLU A 74 7.39 -1.10 2.64
N CYS A 75 8.07 -1.90 3.48
CA CYS A 75 8.89 -3.02 3.00
C CYS A 75 8.02 -4.08 2.30
N ILE A 76 6.88 -4.45 2.89
CA ILE A 76 5.89 -5.34 2.25
C ILE A 76 5.42 -4.80 0.91
N HIS A 77 5.10 -3.52 0.83
CA HIS A 77 4.72 -2.90 -0.44
C HIS A 77 5.84 -2.89 -1.45
N THR A 78 7.07 -2.61 -1.01
CA THR A 78 8.20 -2.47 -1.95
C THR A 78 8.62 -3.83 -2.51
N TYR A 79 8.62 -4.90 -1.70
CA TYR A 79 8.91 -6.23 -2.23
C TYR A 79 7.92 -6.61 -3.33
N SER A 80 6.62 -6.37 -3.11
CA SER A 80 5.61 -6.71 -4.12
C SER A 80 5.83 -5.96 -5.43
N LEU A 81 6.26 -4.69 -5.37
CA LEU A 81 6.60 -3.93 -6.57
C LEU A 81 7.86 -4.48 -7.28
N VAL A 82 8.88 -4.89 -6.51
CA VAL A 82 10.11 -5.48 -7.09
C VAL A 82 9.80 -6.77 -7.83
N HIS A 83 8.93 -7.61 -7.24
CA HIS A 83 8.53 -8.87 -7.88
C HIS A 83 7.56 -8.64 -9.04
N ASP A 84 6.61 -7.71 -8.92
CA ASP A 84 5.69 -7.36 -10.00
C ASP A 84 6.45 -6.88 -11.26
N ASP A 85 7.56 -6.16 -11.09
CA ASP A 85 8.36 -5.64 -12.20
C ASP A 85 9.16 -6.72 -12.96
N LEU A 86 9.32 -7.93 -12.43
CA LEU A 86 10.13 -8.99 -13.04
C LEU A 86 9.63 -9.40 -14.43
N PRO A 87 10.52 -9.92 -15.32
CA PRO A 87 10.13 -10.42 -16.64
C PRO A 87 9.06 -11.52 -16.63
N SER A 88 8.98 -12.30 -15.53
CA SER A 88 7.98 -13.35 -15.35
C SER A 88 6.63 -12.82 -14.84
N MET A 89 6.51 -11.53 -14.60
CA MET A 89 5.34 -10.83 -14.10
C MET A 89 4.94 -9.71 -15.08
N ASP A 90 4.89 -8.44 -14.64
CA ASP A 90 4.48 -7.31 -15.48
C ASP A 90 5.57 -6.88 -16.50
N ASN A 91 6.81 -7.37 -16.35
CA ASN A 91 7.97 -7.07 -17.21
C ASN A 91 8.20 -5.56 -17.42
N ASP A 92 8.19 -4.80 -16.34
CA ASP A 92 8.30 -3.34 -16.37
C ASP A 92 9.77 -2.89 -16.38
N ASP A 93 10.16 -2.08 -17.36
CA ASP A 93 11.49 -1.51 -17.47
C ASP A 93 11.74 -0.34 -16.53
N PHE A 94 10.67 0.43 -16.21
CA PHE A 94 10.74 1.64 -15.41
C PHE A 94 9.66 1.69 -14.32
N ARG A 95 10.06 2.14 -13.13
CA ARG A 95 9.16 2.45 -12.01
C ARG A 95 9.54 3.78 -11.37
N ARG A 96 8.56 4.68 -11.22
CA ARG A 96 8.76 6.02 -10.67
C ARG A 96 9.85 6.81 -11.41
N GLY A 97 9.94 6.64 -12.74
CA GLY A 97 10.92 7.32 -13.61
C GLY A 97 12.35 6.78 -13.50
N ARG A 98 12.59 5.66 -12.83
CA ARG A 98 13.89 4.99 -12.71
C ARG A 98 13.82 3.57 -13.26
N PRO A 99 14.92 3.01 -13.81
CA PRO A 99 14.96 1.61 -14.19
C PRO A 99 14.57 0.70 -13.02
N THR A 100 13.85 -0.39 -13.29
CA THR A 100 13.43 -1.36 -12.28
C THR A 100 14.61 -2.14 -11.71
N CYS A 101 14.41 -2.79 -10.56
CA CYS A 101 15.49 -3.50 -9.86
C CYS A 101 16.17 -4.54 -10.74
N HIS A 102 15.40 -5.34 -11.51
CA HIS A 102 15.94 -6.37 -12.39
C HIS A 102 16.74 -5.80 -13.55
N LYS A 103 16.41 -4.61 -14.04
CA LYS A 103 17.19 -3.93 -15.08
C LYS A 103 18.58 -3.45 -14.60
N VAL A 104 18.68 -3.11 -13.30
CA VAL A 104 19.94 -2.59 -12.73
C VAL A 104 20.80 -3.70 -12.14
N PHE A 105 20.20 -4.70 -11.50
CA PHE A 105 20.92 -5.73 -10.74
C PHE A 105 20.78 -7.14 -11.30
N GLY A 106 19.96 -7.33 -12.34
CA GLY A 106 19.62 -8.63 -12.91
C GLY A 106 18.48 -9.33 -12.15
N ASP A 107 17.82 -10.29 -12.83
CA ASP A 107 16.60 -10.95 -12.35
C ASP A 107 16.78 -11.68 -11.02
N GLY A 108 17.87 -12.48 -10.90
CA GLY A 108 18.13 -13.24 -9.67
C GLY A 108 18.35 -12.34 -8.45
N ILE A 109 19.05 -11.22 -8.60
CA ILE A 109 19.23 -10.26 -7.49
C ILE A 109 17.91 -9.55 -7.18
N ALA A 110 17.08 -9.25 -8.17
CA ALA A 110 15.77 -8.64 -7.94
C ALA A 110 14.82 -9.58 -7.19
N VAL A 111 14.77 -10.88 -7.52
CA VAL A 111 14.03 -11.89 -6.75
C VAL A 111 14.49 -11.86 -5.28
N LEU A 112 15.80 -12.01 -5.05
CA LEU A 112 16.36 -12.03 -3.69
C LEU A 112 16.15 -10.70 -2.94
N ALA A 113 16.15 -9.55 -3.65
CA ALA A 113 15.88 -8.26 -3.03
C ALA A 113 14.41 -8.15 -2.55
N GLY A 114 13.48 -8.70 -3.31
CA GLY A 114 12.08 -8.83 -2.87
C GLY A 114 11.95 -9.73 -1.65
N ASP A 115 12.57 -10.92 -1.66
CA ASP A 115 12.58 -11.86 -0.53
C ASP A 115 13.17 -11.22 0.74
N ALA A 116 14.28 -10.50 0.58
CA ALA A 116 14.94 -9.81 1.69
C ALA A 116 14.08 -8.68 2.25
N LEU A 117 13.38 -7.90 1.40
CA LEU A 117 12.45 -6.86 1.83
C LEU A 117 11.22 -7.44 2.53
N LEU A 118 10.70 -8.58 2.07
CA LEU A 118 9.62 -9.31 2.73
C LEU A 118 10.06 -9.80 4.11
N THR A 119 11.23 -10.41 4.19
CA THR A 119 11.76 -10.98 5.44
C THR A 119 12.08 -9.90 6.48
N ILE A 120 12.77 -8.82 6.08
CA ILE A 120 13.12 -7.73 7.00
C ILE A 120 11.88 -7.00 7.53
N ALA A 121 10.76 -7.03 6.82
CA ALA A 121 9.51 -6.47 7.33
C ALA A 121 9.09 -7.11 8.65
N PHE A 122 9.23 -8.43 8.81
CA PHE A 122 8.92 -9.13 10.05
C PHE A 122 9.94 -8.82 11.16
N GLU A 123 11.21 -8.68 10.80
CA GLU A 123 12.24 -8.21 11.73
C GLU A 123 11.89 -6.80 12.25
N ILE A 124 11.51 -5.87 11.37
CA ILE A 124 11.09 -4.52 11.76
C ILE A 124 9.86 -4.54 12.66
N VAL A 125 8.86 -5.41 12.41
CA VAL A 125 7.71 -5.58 13.30
C VAL A 125 8.15 -5.97 14.70
N SER A 126 9.18 -6.81 14.85
CA SER A 126 9.69 -7.27 16.17
C SER A 126 10.25 -6.11 17.02
N HIS A 127 10.59 -4.97 16.44
CA HIS A 127 10.99 -3.77 17.16
C HIS A 127 9.79 -2.95 17.70
N ALA A 128 8.56 -3.28 17.29
CA ALA A 128 7.38 -2.61 17.82
C ALA A 128 7.18 -2.97 19.31
N LYS A 129 6.68 -2.01 20.07
CA LYS A 129 6.25 -2.26 21.46
C LYS A 129 4.76 -2.54 21.45
N PRO A 130 4.33 -3.80 21.66
CA PRO A 130 2.92 -4.15 21.64
C PRO A 130 2.14 -3.37 22.72
N ALA A 131 0.96 -2.91 22.35
CA ALA A 131 0.05 -2.28 23.28
C ALA A 131 -0.69 -3.35 24.11
N ARG A 132 -1.29 -2.94 25.24
CA ARG A 132 -1.90 -3.87 26.23
C ARG A 132 -2.88 -4.90 25.61
N ARG A 133 -3.62 -4.52 24.54
CA ARG A 133 -4.63 -5.39 23.90
C ARG A 133 -4.06 -6.31 22.82
N ASN A 134 -2.81 -6.11 22.44
CA ASN A 134 -2.19 -6.86 21.35
C ASN A 134 -0.81 -7.33 21.81
N ASP A 135 -0.49 -8.58 21.58
CA ASP A 135 0.85 -9.11 21.74
C ASP A 135 1.63 -9.08 20.43
N MET A 136 2.90 -9.43 20.47
CA MET A 136 3.76 -9.46 19.28
C MET A 136 3.25 -10.48 18.26
N SER A 137 2.74 -11.62 18.70
CA SER A 137 2.23 -12.66 17.81
C SER A 137 1.03 -12.18 17.01
N THR A 138 0.16 -11.37 17.63
CA THR A 138 -0.98 -10.73 16.97
C THR A 138 -0.54 -9.73 15.90
N LEU A 139 0.48 -8.90 16.17
CA LEU A 139 1.00 -7.94 15.20
C LEU A 139 1.67 -8.65 14.00
N LEU A 140 2.50 -9.66 14.28
CA LEU A 140 3.13 -10.48 13.24
C LEU A 140 2.11 -11.20 12.37
N ARG A 141 1.09 -11.78 13.01
CA ARG A 141 -0.01 -12.46 12.30
C ARG A 141 -0.80 -11.51 11.41
N GLU A 142 -1.07 -10.28 11.87
CA GLU A 142 -1.78 -9.26 11.07
C GLU A 142 -1.02 -8.94 9.77
N VAL A 143 0.32 -8.78 9.84
CA VAL A 143 1.16 -8.54 8.66
C VAL A 143 1.23 -9.79 7.78
N ALA A 144 1.45 -10.97 8.36
CA ALA A 144 1.57 -12.21 7.61
C ALA A 144 0.30 -12.56 6.82
N LEU A 145 -0.88 -12.41 7.45
CA LEU A 145 -2.15 -12.65 6.77
C LEU A 145 -2.35 -11.68 5.59
N ALA A 146 -1.99 -10.41 5.76
CA ALA A 146 -2.15 -9.41 4.70
C ALA A 146 -1.20 -9.64 3.52
N ALA A 147 0.04 -10.03 3.78
CA ALA A 147 1.06 -10.30 2.77
C ALA A 147 0.94 -11.70 2.15
N GLY A 148 0.19 -12.61 2.80
CA GLY A 148 0.16 -14.03 2.51
C GLY A 148 -0.73 -14.46 1.34
N SER A 149 -0.82 -15.78 1.17
CA SER A 149 -1.49 -16.48 0.07
C SER A 149 -3.02 -16.32 0.04
N GLU A 150 -3.64 -15.81 1.11
CA GLU A 150 -5.09 -15.56 1.15
C GLU A 150 -5.44 -14.09 0.85
N LYS A 151 -4.43 -13.19 0.76
CA LYS A 151 -4.63 -11.76 0.53
C LYS A 151 -3.74 -11.24 -0.61
N LEU A 152 -2.63 -10.56 -0.33
CA LEU A 152 -1.83 -9.91 -1.36
C LEU A 152 -1.43 -10.88 -2.48
N ILE A 153 -0.88 -12.04 -2.13
CA ILE A 153 -0.47 -13.04 -3.11
C ILE A 153 -1.67 -13.63 -3.84
N ALA A 154 -2.79 -13.94 -3.13
CA ALA A 154 -4.01 -14.41 -3.79
C ALA A 154 -4.56 -13.39 -4.80
N GLY A 155 -4.53 -12.10 -4.42
CA GLY A 155 -4.95 -11.02 -5.33
C GLY A 155 -4.05 -10.92 -6.56
N GLN A 156 -2.73 -11.11 -6.39
CA GLN A 156 -1.77 -11.13 -7.49
C GLN A 156 -1.97 -12.32 -8.42
N VAL A 157 -2.18 -13.53 -7.86
CA VAL A 157 -2.47 -14.72 -8.66
C VAL A 157 -3.77 -14.54 -9.45
N ALA A 158 -4.84 -14.06 -8.80
CA ALA A 158 -6.11 -13.83 -9.47
C ALA A 158 -6.02 -12.75 -10.57
N ASP A 159 -5.14 -11.75 -10.41
CA ASP A 159 -4.88 -10.74 -11.42
C ASP A 159 -4.21 -11.36 -12.66
N LEU A 160 -3.15 -12.15 -12.48
CA LEU A 160 -2.50 -12.90 -13.56
C LEU A 160 -3.47 -13.89 -14.27
N GLU A 161 -4.29 -14.61 -13.51
CA GLU A 161 -5.27 -15.55 -14.07
C GLU A 161 -6.37 -14.86 -14.89
N ALA A 162 -6.65 -13.58 -14.61
CA ALA A 162 -7.64 -12.75 -15.30
C ALA A 162 -7.12 -12.08 -16.57
N GLU A 163 -5.80 -12.04 -16.79
CA GLU A 163 -5.21 -11.41 -17.98
C GLU A 163 -5.72 -12.01 -19.28
N GLY A 164 -6.08 -11.15 -20.22
CA GLY A 164 -6.61 -11.56 -21.52
C GLY A 164 -8.02 -12.17 -21.49
N LYS A 165 -8.67 -12.26 -20.33
CA LYS A 165 -10.02 -12.82 -20.16
C LYS A 165 -11.04 -11.73 -19.83
N LYS A 166 -12.33 -12.01 -20.12
CA LYS A 166 -13.42 -11.16 -19.64
C LYS A 166 -13.66 -11.46 -18.15
N ALA A 167 -13.26 -10.54 -17.29
CA ALA A 167 -13.52 -10.67 -15.86
C ALA A 167 -14.95 -10.21 -15.50
N THR A 168 -15.54 -10.90 -14.54
CA THR A 168 -16.79 -10.45 -13.91
C THR A 168 -16.51 -9.36 -12.88
N ARG A 169 -17.55 -8.60 -12.50
CA ARG A 169 -17.44 -7.61 -11.42
C ARG A 169 -17.00 -8.24 -10.09
N GLU A 170 -17.40 -9.46 -9.82
CA GLU A 170 -17.03 -10.20 -8.60
C GLU A 170 -15.55 -10.56 -8.58
N GLN A 171 -15.04 -11.09 -9.72
CA GLN A 171 -13.60 -11.38 -9.88
C GLN A 171 -12.75 -10.12 -9.74
N LEU A 172 -13.12 -9.05 -10.41
CA LEU A 172 -12.43 -7.76 -10.29
C LEU A 172 -12.41 -7.27 -8.85
N ARG A 173 -13.55 -7.34 -8.17
CA ARG A 173 -13.64 -6.96 -6.76
C ARG A 173 -12.74 -7.83 -5.89
N TYR A 174 -12.69 -9.15 -6.12
CA TYR A 174 -11.79 -10.05 -5.39
C TYR A 174 -10.31 -9.66 -5.56
N ILE A 175 -9.88 -9.36 -6.78
CA ILE A 175 -8.52 -8.88 -7.08
C ILE A 175 -8.23 -7.63 -6.26
N HIS A 176 -9.07 -6.61 -6.35
CA HIS A 176 -8.87 -5.33 -5.68
C HIS A 176 -8.93 -5.42 -4.15
N GLU A 177 -9.83 -6.24 -3.60
CA GLU A 177 -9.93 -6.47 -2.16
C GLU A 177 -8.66 -7.12 -1.60
N ASN A 178 -8.07 -8.06 -2.32
CA ASN A 178 -6.95 -8.84 -1.84
C ASN A 178 -5.59 -8.25 -2.26
N LYS A 179 -5.38 -7.86 -3.52
CA LYS A 179 -4.11 -7.30 -4.00
C LYS A 179 -3.82 -5.94 -3.37
N THR A 180 -4.82 -5.07 -3.23
CA THR A 180 -4.59 -3.67 -2.81
C THR A 180 -5.25 -3.30 -1.49
N ALA A 181 -6.56 -3.55 -1.33
CA ALA A 181 -7.29 -3.08 -0.16
C ALA A 181 -6.86 -3.81 1.13
N ALA A 182 -6.42 -5.05 1.05
CA ALA A 182 -5.92 -5.80 2.21
C ALA A 182 -4.73 -5.09 2.86
N ILE A 183 -3.72 -4.70 2.09
CA ILE A 183 -2.52 -4.03 2.59
C ILE A 183 -2.84 -2.64 3.15
N LEU A 184 -3.70 -1.85 2.50
CA LEU A 184 -4.12 -0.54 3.01
C LEU A 184 -4.94 -0.69 4.31
N THR A 185 -5.82 -1.69 4.37
CA THR A 185 -6.60 -2.00 5.59
C THR A 185 -5.68 -2.40 6.74
N THR A 186 -4.71 -3.28 6.50
CA THR A 186 -3.76 -3.70 7.52
C THR A 186 -2.88 -2.54 7.98
N SER A 187 -2.47 -1.64 7.09
CA SER A 187 -1.73 -0.43 7.46
C SER A 187 -2.48 0.39 8.52
N VAL A 188 -3.76 0.72 8.29
CA VAL A 188 -4.53 1.49 9.27
C VAL A 188 -4.85 0.69 10.54
N ARG A 189 -5.09 -0.63 10.42
CA ARG A 189 -5.33 -1.51 11.57
C ARG A 189 -4.12 -1.57 12.50
N LEU A 190 -2.91 -1.76 11.96
CA LEU A 190 -1.66 -1.77 12.73
C LEU A 190 -1.46 -0.43 13.47
N GLY A 191 -1.78 0.70 12.84
CA GLY A 191 -1.78 1.99 13.50
C GLY A 191 -2.74 2.03 14.69
N ALA A 192 -3.98 1.60 14.52
CA ALA A 192 -4.97 1.53 15.60
C ALA A 192 -4.56 0.54 16.71
N MET A 193 -3.99 -0.61 16.35
CA MET A 193 -3.51 -1.62 17.29
C MET A 193 -2.34 -1.10 18.13
N SER A 194 -1.39 -0.36 17.54
CA SER A 194 -0.30 0.28 18.28
C SER A 194 -0.79 1.34 19.28
N ALA A 195 -1.91 1.97 18.97
CA ALA A 195 -2.59 2.93 19.84
C ALA A 195 -3.50 2.27 20.90
N ASN A 196 -3.46 0.95 21.06
CA ASN A 196 -4.31 0.20 21.99
C ASN A 196 -5.82 0.42 21.76
N ALA A 197 -6.25 0.62 20.52
CA ALA A 197 -7.65 0.85 20.16
C ALA A 197 -8.56 -0.28 20.66
N ASP A 198 -9.72 0.07 21.14
CA ASP A 198 -10.75 -0.91 21.49
C ASP A 198 -11.39 -1.54 20.24
N ALA A 199 -12.21 -2.56 20.44
CA ALA A 199 -12.86 -3.30 19.36
C ALA A 199 -13.74 -2.41 18.46
N LYS A 200 -14.40 -1.40 19.03
CA LYS A 200 -15.25 -0.45 18.29
C LYS A 200 -14.42 0.42 17.36
N LYS A 201 -13.35 1.03 17.89
CA LYS A 201 -12.41 1.83 17.09
C LYS A 201 -11.71 0.99 16.04
N LEU A 202 -11.21 -0.21 16.40
CA LEU A 202 -10.56 -1.10 15.46
C LEU A 202 -11.49 -1.54 14.31
N LYS A 203 -12.77 -1.81 14.59
CA LYS A 203 -13.79 -2.10 13.58
C LYS A 203 -14.01 -0.90 12.63
N ALA A 204 -14.14 0.30 13.19
CA ALA A 204 -14.31 1.53 12.41
C ALA A 204 -13.12 1.80 11.48
N ILE A 205 -11.88 1.72 12.00
CA ILE A 205 -10.65 1.83 11.20
C ILE A 205 -10.55 0.72 10.14
N THR A 206 -11.00 -0.50 10.44
CA THR A 206 -11.04 -1.58 9.45
C THR A 206 -12.00 -1.26 8.30
N ASN A 207 -13.20 -0.75 8.62
CA ASN A 207 -14.18 -0.34 7.62
C ASN A 207 -13.65 0.83 6.76
N PHE A 208 -13.00 1.80 7.39
CA PHE A 208 -12.30 2.89 6.70
C PHE A 208 -11.26 2.35 5.72
N GLY A 209 -10.35 1.49 6.19
CA GLY A 209 -9.26 0.93 5.36
C GLY A 209 -9.78 0.14 4.16
N ARG A 210 -10.81 -0.68 4.35
CA ARG A 210 -11.46 -1.45 3.27
C ARG A 210 -12.08 -0.54 2.22
N ALA A 211 -12.85 0.45 2.65
CA ALA A 211 -13.50 1.39 1.74
C ALA A 211 -12.48 2.24 0.98
N LEU A 212 -11.46 2.76 1.68
CA LEU A 212 -10.37 3.54 1.11
C LEU A 212 -9.56 2.72 0.09
N GLY A 213 -9.22 1.47 0.42
CA GLY A 213 -8.42 0.61 -0.45
C GLY A 213 -9.13 0.26 -1.76
N LEU A 214 -10.43 0.00 -1.69
CA LEU A 214 -11.25 -0.22 -2.88
C LEU A 214 -11.41 1.07 -3.69
N ALA A 215 -11.69 2.21 -3.04
CA ALA A 215 -11.79 3.51 -3.72
C ALA A 215 -10.49 3.85 -4.46
N PHE A 216 -9.34 3.62 -3.80
CA PHE A 216 -8.01 3.85 -4.37
C PHE A 216 -7.83 3.08 -5.69
N GLN A 217 -8.20 1.80 -5.71
CA GLN A 217 -8.05 0.98 -6.91
C GLN A 217 -9.01 1.38 -8.02
N VAL A 218 -10.29 1.67 -7.68
CA VAL A 218 -11.26 2.16 -8.69
C VAL A 218 -10.77 3.47 -9.33
N ILE A 219 -10.17 4.35 -8.53
CA ILE A 219 -9.61 5.61 -9.01
C ILE A 219 -8.37 5.36 -9.88
N ASP A 220 -7.48 4.45 -9.48
CA ASP A 220 -6.31 4.08 -10.30
C ASP A 220 -6.75 3.54 -11.68
N ASP A 221 -7.77 2.68 -11.73
CA ASP A 221 -8.35 2.16 -12.98
C ASP A 221 -8.96 3.26 -13.86
N ILE A 222 -9.64 4.25 -13.23
CA ILE A 222 -10.19 5.42 -13.95
C ILE A 222 -9.06 6.26 -14.53
N LEU A 223 -8.01 6.53 -13.74
CA LEU A 223 -6.88 7.34 -14.17
C LEU A 223 -6.11 6.72 -15.33
N ASP A 224 -5.95 5.39 -15.35
CA ASP A 224 -5.26 4.69 -16.44
C ASP A 224 -5.94 4.90 -17.81
N VAL A 225 -7.28 5.04 -17.85
CA VAL A 225 -8.05 5.27 -19.08
C VAL A 225 -8.32 6.74 -19.39
N THR A 226 -8.12 7.66 -18.43
CA THR A 226 -8.49 9.07 -18.60
C THR A 226 -7.30 10.03 -18.64
N GLN A 227 -6.13 9.64 -18.15
CA GLN A 227 -4.96 10.52 -18.08
C GLN A 227 -3.86 10.14 -19.09
N THR A 228 -3.03 11.13 -19.43
CA THR A 228 -1.85 10.92 -20.28
C THR A 228 -0.67 10.37 -19.48
N THR A 229 0.26 9.70 -20.18
CA THR A 229 1.51 9.14 -19.62
C THR A 229 2.31 10.18 -18.80
N GLU A 230 2.36 11.44 -19.26
CA GLU A 230 3.09 12.51 -18.59
C GLU A 230 2.54 12.83 -17.19
N LYS A 231 1.22 12.77 -17.01
CA LYS A 231 0.55 13.03 -15.72
C LYS A 231 0.59 11.84 -14.78
N LEU A 232 0.56 10.61 -15.31
CA LEU A 232 0.56 9.38 -14.51
C LEU A 232 1.94 9.06 -13.93
N GLY A 233 3.04 9.50 -14.56
CA GLY A 233 4.41 9.11 -14.20
C GLY A 233 4.72 7.62 -14.45
N LYS A 234 3.85 6.93 -15.16
CA LYS A 234 3.96 5.58 -15.74
C LYS A 234 3.27 5.59 -17.09
N SER A 235 3.51 4.60 -17.97
CA SER A 235 2.83 4.52 -19.27
C SER A 235 1.31 4.45 -19.08
N ALA A 236 0.56 5.39 -19.66
CA ALA A 236 -0.90 5.37 -19.66
C ALA A 236 -1.40 4.26 -20.59
N GLY A 237 -2.59 3.70 -20.28
CA GLY A 237 -3.21 2.65 -21.09
C GLY A 237 -2.48 1.30 -21.01
N LYS A 238 -1.57 1.09 -20.05
CA LYS A 238 -0.92 -0.21 -19.85
C LYS A 238 -1.93 -1.30 -19.55
N ASP A 239 -2.90 -1.03 -18.70
CA ASP A 239 -3.93 -1.99 -18.33
C ASP A 239 -4.80 -2.36 -19.53
N VAL A 240 -5.07 -1.39 -20.42
CA VAL A 240 -5.77 -1.64 -21.68
C VAL A 240 -4.91 -2.46 -22.65
N ALA A 241 -3.61 -2.13 -22.79
CA ALA A 241 -2.68 -2.87 -23.64
C ALA A 241 -2.45 -4.31 -23.15
N ALA A 242 -2.37 -4.52 -21.85
CA ALA A 242 -2.25 -5.83 -21.20
C ALA A 242 -3.60 -6.57 -21.10
N LYS A 243 -4.70 -5.96 -21.59
CA LYS A 243 -6.08 -6.49 -21.44
C LYS A 243 -6.42 -6.84 -19.98
N LYS A 244 -5.93 -6.05 -19.02
CA LYS A 244 -6.25 -6.22 -17.60
C LYS A 244 -7.72 -5.91 -17.34
N ALA A 245 -8.29 -6.60 -16.37
CA ALA A 245 -9.64 -6.32 -15.89
C ALA A 245 -9.64 -5.03 -15.07
N THR A 246 -10.38 -4.00 -15.52
CA THR A 246 -10.53 -2.71 -14.83
C THR A 246 -12.00 -2.36 -14.62
N TYR A 247 -12.30 -1.51 -13.63
CA TYR A 247 -13.68 -1.04 -13.39
C TYR A 247 -14.29 -0.38 -14.63
N PRO A 248 -13.60 0.54 -15.35
CA PRO A 248 -14.14 1.12 -16.57
C PRO A 248 -14.45 0.08 -17.66
N ALA A 249 -13.62 -0.97 -17.80
CA ALA A 249 -13.85 -2.03 -18.78
C ALA A 249 -15.05 -2.92 -18.41
N VAL A 250 -15.28 -3.18 -17.12
CA VAL A 250 -16.31 -4.12 -16.64
C VAL A 250 -17.68 -3.45 -16.47
N ILE A 251 -17.74 -2.22 -15.93
CA ILE A 251 -19.01 -1.54 -15.63
C ILE A 251 -19.21 -0.19 -16.32
N GLY A 252 -18.23 0.28 -17.07
CA GLY A 252 -18.21 1.58 -17.73
C GLY A 252 -17.72 2.71 -16.84
N LEU A 253 -17.19 3.78 -17.45
CA LEU A 253 -16.51 4.88 -16.77
C LEU A 253 -17.40 5.62 -15.76
N GLU A 254 -18.63 5.98 -16.14
CA GLU A 254 -19.54 6.74 -15.27
C GLU A 254 -19.96 5.94 -14.02
N LYS A 255 -20.20 4.63 -14.18
CA LYS A 255 -20.49 3.77 -13.02
C LYS A 255 -19.27 3.60 -12.14
N SER A 256 -18.06 3.57 -12.70
CA SER A 256 -16.81 3.51 -11.95
C SER A 256 -16.61 4.78 -11.12
N ARG A 257 -16.87 5.97 -11.68
CA ARG A 257 -16.86 7.23 -10.94
C ARG A 257 -17.88 7.27 -9.80
N ALA A 258 -19.11 6.79 -10.06
CA ALA A 258 -20.13 6.68 -9.02
C ALA A 258 -19.70 5.74 -7.89
N GLU A 259 -19.08 4.60 -8.23
CA GLU A 259 -18.57 3.64 -7.24
C GLU A 259 -17.41 4.23 -6.41
N ALA A 260 -16.46 4.95 -7.03
CA ALA A 260 -15.39 5.65 -6.34
C ALA A 260 -15.95 6.64 -5.30
N ARG A 261 -16.91 7.49 -5.70
CA ARG A 261 -17.58 8.43 -4.78
C ARG A 261 -18.30 7.71 -3.64
N ARG A 262 -19.03 6.62 -3.93
CA ARG A 262 -19.74 5.82 -2.93
C ARG A 262 -18.79 5.21 -1.90
N LEU A 263 -17.66 4.65 -2.36
CA LEU A 263 -16.65 4.04 -1.49
C LEU A 263 -15.96 5.09 -0.61
N THR A 264 -15.70 6.28 -1.15
CA THR A 264 -15.13 7.37 -0.37
C THR A 264 -16.10 7.89 0.68
N GLY A 265 -17.38 8.04 0.34
CA GLY A 265 -18.42 8.34 1.34
C GLY A 265 -18.41 7.33 2.48
N LYS A 266 -18.35 6.02 2.17
CA LYS A 266 -18.24 4.97 3.19
C LYS A 266 -16.97 5.07 4.04
N ALA A 267 -15.84 5.49 3.47
CA ALA A 267 -14.63 5.72 4.23
C ALA A 267 -14.82 6.87 5.23
N HIS A 268 -15.42 7.98 4.81
CA HIS A 268 -15.72 9.10 5.70
C HIS A 268 -16.71 8.71 6.82
N ASP A 269 -17.79 7.99 6.48
CA ASP A 269 -18.80 7.53 7.45
C ASP A 269 -18.19 6.64 8.54
N ALA A 270 -17.24 5.78 8.16
CA ALA A 270 -16.54 4.91 9.12
C ALA A 270 -15.76 5.69 10.19
N LEU A 271 -15.35 6.93 9.90
CA LEU A 271 -14.60 7.79 10.81
C LEU A 271 -15.49 8.72 11.67
N SER A 272 -16.79 8.69 11.51
CA SER A 272 -17.75 9.62 12.18
C SER A 272 -17.59 9.67 13.70
N SER A 273 -17.21 8.56 14.34
CA SER A 273 -17.05 8.47 15.80
C SER A 273 -15.70 9.02 16.32
N PHE A 274 -14.78 9.42 15.47
CA PHE A 274 -13.44 9.88 15.87
C PHE A 274 -13.33 11.40 16.07
N GLY A 275 -14.27 12.19 15.52
CA GLY A 275 -14.23 13.64 15.60
C GLY A 275 -12.95 14.24 14.98
N ARG A 276 -12.38 15.26 15.61
CA ARG A 276 -11.21 15.97 15.08
C ARG A 276 -9.93 15.12 15.00
N THR A 277 -9.82 14.06 15.78
CA THR A 277 -8.61 13.21 15.75
C THR A 277 -8.43 12.46 14.43
N SER A 278 -9.50 12.29 13.64
CA SER A 278 -9.47 11.67 12.32
C SER A 278 -9.26 12.64 11.14
N GLU A 279 -8.99 13.92 11.40
CA GLU A 279 -8.83 14.93 10.33
C GLU A 279 -7.76 14.53 9.30
N ALA A 280 -6.66 13.94 9.73
CA ALA A 280 -5.62 13.44 8.84
C ALA A 280 -6.12 12.32 7.91
N LEU A 281 -6.89 11.35 8.45
CA LEU A 281 -7.46 10.27 7.65
C LEU A 281 -8.51 10.77 6.65
N HIS A 282 -9.36 11.73 7.03
CA HIS A 282 -10.31 12.39 6.12
C HIS A 282 -9.57 13.11 5.00
N SER A 283 -8.54 13.88 5.33
CA SER A 283 -7.75 14.62 4.34
C SER A 283 -6.99 13.69 3.39
N LEU A 284 -6.48 12.56 3.87
CA LEU A 284 -5.84 11.53 3.04
C LEU A 284 -6.85 10.86 2.10
N ALA A 285 -8.06 10.56 2.57
CA ALA A 285 -9.12 10.00 1.72
C ALA A 285 -9.49 10.98 0.59
N ASN A 286 -9.71 12.26 0.90
CA ASN A 286 -9.98 13.29 -0.10
C ASN A 286 -8.82 13.44 -1.11
N TYR A 287 -7.57 13.46 -0.62
CA TYR A 287 -6.38 13.55 -1.49
C TYR A 287 -6.31 12.43 -2.52
N LEU A 288 -6.78 11.22 -2.18
CA LEU A 288 -6.80 10.09 -3.09
C LEU A 288 -7.90 10.23 -4.15
N LEU A 289 -9.04 10.87 -3.78
CA LEU A 289 -10.12 11.20 -4.72
C LEU A 289 -9.75 12.34 -5.67
N GLU A 290 -9.12 13.39 -5.15
CA GLU A 290 -8.73 14.57 -5.93
C GLU A 290 -7.68 14.26 -7.01
N ARG A 291 -7.07 13.06 -6.98
CA ARG A 291 -6.22 12.57 -8.09
C ARG A 291 -7.00 12.36 -9.40
N GLU A 292 -8.32 12.36 -9.33
CA GLU A 292 -9.21 12.16 -10.48
C GLU A 292 -9.38 13.44 -11.34
N TYR A 293 -9.00 14.63 -10.83
CA TYR A 293 -9.21 15.93 -11.46
C TYR A 293 -7.90 16.67 -11.75
#